data_1bf1caf92261249d56b132add36b7c57
#
_entry.id   1bf1caf92261249d56b132add36b7c57
#
_cell.length_a   1.000
_cell.length_b   1.000
_cell.length_c   1.000
_cell.angle_alpha   90.00
_cell.angle_beta   90.00
_cell.angle_gamma   90.00
#
_symmetry.space_group_name_H-M   'P 1'
#
loop_
_entity.id
_entity.type
_entity.pdbx_description
1 polymer ?
#
loop_
_entity_poly.entity_id
_entity_poly.type
_entity_poly.pdbx_seq_one_letter_code
_entity_poly.pdbx_strand_id
1 'polypeptide(L)'
;MQMFTEERHGVATGESFFDFGRSAYGTLEVELTADFDHLVEVVIGESCSNGSILHEHSWRTFIIDRIVARKGTHTYKFNIPKFYPAYGSVFPYTPTPAEYGGEVAPFRYVEVNHYYGPLKVRRTVCQQDWDDSASVFESSDPQLDQVWDFCKYSIKATNVFGYYIDGDRERQPYEGDTYINQLGHFCCDANFETARRTMDWFAERPTWPTEWQLLSPILAEDYLLYSGDRASVDRWLKWLPERLLDNLEVRDGMITGQGRIRDIIDWPEPDRDGYVFGEVNFVPNAYRVGALRAMFNLTGDKKYLERAEALKQVMRKTMWQGELPEDSPNAGHTSLHTAVFAVRFGIAEESEKAALGKFIRSRGMQCSVYGAQYLLEVCGACGMDDYLLELLTGTGTRSWLHMLAAGSTITMEGWDNLIKPHQDWTHAWGAAPANLIPRWVVGLRPTKPGFADYILDPHPGDLEYFHFRQPTPDGCIDVYYEDGKASVERTVF
;
A
#
# COMPACT_ATOMS: atom_id res chain seq x y z
N MET A 1 6.44 -7.41 18.98
CA MET A 1 5.77 -8.44 18.14
C MET A 1 4.68 -9.11 18.94
N GLN A 2 3.55 -9.38 18.30
CA GLN A 2 2.39 -10.00 18.90
C GLN A 2 2.11 -11.33 18.19
N MET A 3 1.74 -12.35 18.98
CA MET A 3 1.22 -13.61 18.46
C MET A 3 -0.03 -13.97 19.26
N PHE A 4 -1.08 -14.36 18.57
CA PHE A 4 -2.31 -14.85 19.22
C PHE A 4 -2.87 -16.04 18.45
N THR A 5 -3.65 -16.86 19.16
CA THR A 5 -4.14 -18.13 18.62
C THR A 5 -5.64 -18.08 18.39
N GLU A 6 -6.07 -18.57 17.24
CA GLU A 6 -7.47 -18.75 16.87
C GLU A 6 -7.73 -20.23 16.63
N GLU A 7 -8.85 -20.76 17.14
CA GLU A 7 -9.20 -22.17 17.02
C GLU A 7 -10.54 -22.35 16.30
N ARG A 8 -10.63 -23.42 15.52
CA ARG A 8 -11.88 -23.92 14.94
C ARG A 8 -11.97 -25.42 15.20
N HIS A 9 -13.17 -25.89 15.50
CA HIS A 9 -13.47 -27.29 15.80
C HIS A 9 -14.50 -27.83 14.82
N GLY A 10 -14.40 -29.13 14.50
CA GLY A 10 -15.35 -29.80 13.62
C GLY A 10 -15.31 -31.32 13.77
N VAL A 11 -16.21 -31.97 13.06
CA VAL A 11 -16.20 -33.41 12.82
C VAL A 11 -16.18 -33.59 11.31
N ALA A 12 -15.07 -34.10 10.81
CA ALA A 12 -14.89 -34.30 9.39
C ALA A 12 -15.65 -35.55 8.91
N THR A 13 -16.22 -35.45 7.72
CA THR A 13 -16.93 -36.53 7.01
C THR A 13 -16.33 -36.83 5.65
N GLY A 14 -15.00 -36.66 5.50
CA GLY A 14 -14.21 -36.80 4.30
C GLY A 14 -13.48 -35.52 3.93
N GLU A 15 -14.21 -34.44 3.84
CA GLU A 15 -13.69 -33.09 3.58
C GLU A 15 -14.23 -32.12 4.64
N SER A 16 -13.40 -31.18 5.05
CA SER A 16 -13.80 -30.16 6.02
C SER A 16 -13.17 -28.83 5.65
N PHE A 17 -13.96 -27.76 5.73
CA PHE A 17 -13.58 -26.40 5.40
C PHE A 17 -13.75 -25.49 6.63
N PHE A 18 -12.74 -24.69 6.93
CA PHE A 18 -12.74 -23.72 8.02
C PHE A 18 -12.39 -22.33 7.52
N ASP A 19 -13.19 -21.35 7.95
CA ASP A 19 -12.97 -19.93 7.71
C ASP A 19 -12.58 -19.24 9.02
N PHE A 20 -11.41 -18.60 9.05
CA PHE A 20 -10.95 -17.77 10.17
C PHE A 20 -11.49 -16.32 10.13
N GLY A 21 -12.26 -15.99 9.10
CA GLY A 21 -12.92 -14.69 8.95
C GLY A 21 -12.06 -13.65 8.23
N ARG A 22 -10.77 -13.56 8.58
CA ARG A 22 -9.82 -12.65 7.91
C ARG A 22 -8.51 -13.37 7.59
N SER A 23 -7.89 -13.02 6.47
CA SER A 23 -6.55 -13.47 6.11
C SER A 23 -5.53 -12.85 7.06
N ALA A 24 -4.54 -13.63 7.48
CA ALA A 24 -3.43 -13.16 8.31
C ALA A 24 -2.20 -14.05 8.10
N TYR A 25 -1.02 -13.49 8.27
CA TYR A 25 0.21 -14.29 8.34
C TYR A 25 0.23 -15.13 9.61
N GLY A 26 0.56 -16.41 9.49
CA GLY A 26 0.61 -17.28 10.64
C GLY A 26 1.12 -18.68 10.34
N THR A 27 1.10 -19.51 11.40
CA THR A 27 1.35 -20.96 11.35
C THR A 27 0.05 -21.71 11.64
N LEU A 28 0.00 -22.99 11.28
CA LEU A 28 -1.16 -23.85 11.53
C LEU A 28 -0.75 -25.12 12.26
N GLU A 29 -1.56 -25.52 13.23
CA GLU A 29 -1.55 -26.84 13.86
C GLU A 29 -2.91 -27.52 13.63
N VAL A 30 -2.87 -28.84 13.41
CA VAL A 30 -4.06 -29.67 13.23
C VAL A 30 -4.05 -30.79 14.24
N GLU A 31 -5.07 -30.88 15.10
CA GLU A 31 -5.27 -31.98 16.03
C GLU A 31 -6.27 -32.96 15.44
N LEU A 32 -5.84 -34.23 15.27
CA LEU A 32 -6.61 -35.29 14.66
C LEU A 32 -6.72 -36.48 15.63
N THR A 33 -7.89 -37.12 15.65
CA THR A 33 -8.10 -38.39 16.38
C THR A 33 -8.40 -39.47 15.34
N ALA A 34 -7.45 -40.39 15.10
CA ALA A 34 -7.56 -41.42 14.07
C ALA A 34 -7.61 -42.81 14.67
N ASP A 35 -8.42 -43.71 14.08
CA ASP A 35 -8.52 -45.12 14.51
C ASP A 35 -7.38 -45.97 13.94
N PHE A 36 -6.76 -45.53 12.83
CA PHE A 36 -5.61 -46.18 12.18
C PHE A 36 -4.75 -45.14 11.46
N ASP A 37 -3.52 -45.53 11.15
CA ASP A 37 -2.59 -44.66 10.41
C ASP A 37 -3.07 -44.48 8.97
N HIS A 38 -3.26 -43.23 8.52
CA HIS A 38 -3.66 -42.90 7.13
C HIS A 38 -3.17 -41.52 6.73
N LEU A 39 -3.17 -41.28 5.41
CA LEU A 39 -2.76 -40.00 4.85
C LEU A 39 -3.94 -39.01 4.89
N VAL A 40 -3.66 -37.80 5.40
CA VAL A 40 -4.58 -36.67 5.44
C VAL A 40 -3.94 -35.52 4.66
N GLU A 41 -4.70 -34.88 3.80
CA GLU A 41 -4.27 -33.68 3.10
C GLU A 41 -4.84 -32.45 3.81
N VAL A 42 -3.97 -31.49 4.11
CA VAL A 42 -4.34 -30.20 4.69
C VAL A 42 -3.94 -29.10 3.73
N VAL A 43 -4.84 -28.18 3.46
CA VAL A 43 -4.62 -27.04 2.58
C VAL A 43 -4.90 -25.76 3.33
N ILE A 44 -4.02 -24.77 3.19
CA ILE A 44 -4.29 -23.39 3.63
C ILE A 44 -4.39 -22.49 2.41
N GLY A 45 -5.21 -21.44 2.46
CA GLY A 45 -5.37 -20.53 1.33
C GLY A 45 -6.00 -19.20 1.68
N GLU A 46 -5.83 -18.23 0.77
CA GLU A 46 -6.33 -16.86 0.91
C GLU A 46 -7.69 -16.67 0.27
N SER A 47 -7.99 -17.41 -0.80
CA SER A 47 -9.22 -17.30 -1.59
C SER A 47 -9.98 -18.61 -1.69
N CYS A 48 -11.31 -18.53 -1.79
CA CYS A 48 -12.17 -19.70 -1.94
C CYS A 48 -13.31 -19.44 -2.91
N SER A 49 -13.87 -20.53 -3.45
CA SER A 49 -15.11 -20.50 -4.22
C SER A 49 -15.91 -21.76 -3.90
N ASN A 50 -17.21 -21.59 -3.70
CA ASN A 50 -18.14 -22.69 -3.42
C ASN A 50 -17.72 -23.59 -2.24
N GLY A 51 -17.09 -23.02 -1.20
CA GLY A 51 -16.65 -23.76 -0.02
C GLY A 51 -15.36 -24.56 -0.20
N SER A 52 -14.60 -24.30 -1.24
CA SER A 52 -13.27 -24.88 -1.48
C SER A 52 -12.23 -23.80 -1.76
N ILE A 53 -11.00 -24.03 -1.28
CA ILE A 53 -9.85 -23.15 -1.56
C ILE A 53 -9.55 -23.18 -3.05
N LEU A 54 -9.33 -22.00 -3.63
CA LEU A 54 -8.92 -21.91 -5.02
C LEU A 54 -7.43 -22.29 -5.15
N HIS A 55 -7.16 -23.32 -5.92
CA HIS A 55 -5.80 -23.77 -6.25
C HIS A 55 -5.26 -23.10 -7.51
N GLU A 56 -5.78 -21.91 -7.82
CA GLU A 56 -5.44 -21.20 -9.04
C GLU A 56 -4.48 -20.03 -8.74
N HIS A 57 -3.61 -19.80 -9.69
CA HIS A 57 -3.09 -18.52 -10.11
C HIS A 57 -1.84 -17.98 -9.43
N SER A 58 -1.55 -18.15 -8.17
CA SER A 58 -0.40 -17.44 -7.62
C SER A 58 0.52 -18.33 -6.81
N TRP A 59 1.79 -18.00 -6.86
CA TRP A 59 2.80 -18.53 -5.96
C TRP A 59 2.41 -18.18 -4.52
N ARG A 60 2.21 -19.22 -3.69
CA ARG A 60 1.90 -19.13 -2.25
C ARG A 60 0.51 -18.62 -1.87
N THR A 61 -0.43 -18.36 -2.76
CA THR A 61 -1.84 -18.08 -2.37
C THR A 61 -2.55 -19.28 -1.78
N PHE A 62 -2.01 -20.49 -1.97
CA PHE A 62 -2.37 -21.70 -1.26
C PHE A 62 -1.14 -22.59 -1.03
N ILE A 63 -1.18 -23.41 0.02
CA ILE A 63 -0.12 -24.37 0.35
C ILE A 63 -0.78 -25.68 0.75
N ILE A 64 -0.24 -26.79 0.25
CA ILE A 64 -0.71 -28.14 0.55
C ILE A 64 0.36 -28.87 1.39
N ASP A 65 -0.06 -29.46 2.49
CA ASP A 65 0.75 -30.42 3.27
C ASP A 65 0.05 -31.77 3.38
N ARG A 66 0.82 -32.85 3.40
CA ARG A 66 0.32 -34.22 3.54
C ARG A 66 0.83 -34.84 4.81
N ILE A 67 -0.06 -35.05 5.75
CA ILE A 67 0.21 -35.51 7.11
C ILE A 67 -0.17 -36.98 7.21
N VAL A 68 0.70 -37.81 7.78
CA VAL A 68 0.34 -39.17 8.17
C VAL A 68 -0.30 -39.11 9.56
N ALA A 69 -1.64 -39.12 9.61
CA ALA A 69 -2.40 -39.19 10.85
C ALA A 69 -2.14 -40.54 11.52
N ARG A 70 -1.52 -40.55 12.71
CA ARG A 70 -1.26 -41.73 13.48
C ARG A 70 -2.49 -42.11 14.30
N LYS A 71 -2.66 -43.40 14.58
CA LYS A 71 -3.69 -43.92 15.49
C LYS A 71 -3.65 -43.20 16.84
N GLY A 72 -4.79 -42.76 17.34
CA GLY A 72 -4.94 -41.98 18.56
C GLY A 72 -5.11 -40.50 18.27
N THR A 73 -5.04 -39.69 19.32
CA THR A 73 -5.15 -38.22 19.21
C THR A 73 -3.76 -37.60 19.17
N HIS A 74 -3.47 -36.89 18.08
CA HIS A 74 -2.17 -36.25 17.89
C HIS A 74 -2.32 -34.85 17.29
N THR A 75 -1.43 -33.94 17.69
CA THR A 75 -1.30 -32.61 17.09
C THR A 75 -0.15 -32.60 16.08
N TYR A 76 -0.43 -32.11 14.89
CA TYR A 76 0.51 -31.98 13.77
C TYR A 76 0.73 -30.53 13.44
N LYS A 77 2.00 -30.13 13.33
CA LYS A 77 2.35 -28.81 12.79
C LYS A 77 2.31 -28.88 11.27
N PHE A 78 1.52 -28.00 10.64
CA PHE A 78 1.47 -27.83 9.19
C PHE A 78 2.84 -27.35 8.68
N ASN A 79 3.34 -27.97 7.65
CA ASN A 79 4.63 -27.63 7.06
C ASN A 79 4.48 -26.52 6.04
N ILE A 80 4.73 -25.27 6.45
CA ILE A 80 4.87 -24.15 5.53
C ILE A 80 6.29 -24.22 4.94
N PRO A 81 6.44 -24.39 3.61
CA PRO A 81 7.76 -24.43 2.99
C PRO A 81 8.52 -23.13 3.25
N LYS A 82 9.84 -23.28 3.51
CA LYS A 82 10.70 -22.09 3.65
C LYS A 82 10.51 -21.16 2.46
N PHE A 83 10.38 -19.88 2.74
CA PHE A 83 10.22 -18.88 1.70
C PHE A 83 11.40 -18.89 0.74
N TYR A 84 11.08 -18.79 -0.54
CA TYR A 84 12.02 -18.59 -1.61
C TYR A 84 11.37 -17.64 -2.64
N PRO A 85 11.99 -16.50 -2.99
CA PRO A 85 11.37 -15.52 -3.88
C PRO A 85 11.12 -16.10 -5.28
N ALA A 86 10.02 -15.71 -5.90
CA ALA A 86 9.58 -16.23 -7.21
C ALA A 86 10.62 -16.02 -8.32
N TYR A 87 11.42 -14.97 -8.23
CA TYR A 87 12.46 -14.62 -9.22
C TYR A 87 13.87 -15.08 -8.81
N GLY A 88 13.98 -16.02 -7.86
CA GLY A 88 15.25 -16.49 -7.36
C GLY A 88 15.95 -15.48 -6.43
N SER A 89 17.23 -15.74 -6.13
CA SER A 89 18.01 -14.88 -5.20
C SER A 89 18.54 -13.59 -5.82
N VAL A 90 17.98 -13.14 -6.95
CA VAL A 90 18.46 -11.93 -7.64
C VAL A 90 18.10 -10.65 -6.87
N PHE A 91 16.97 -10.68 -6.15
CA PHE A 91 16.52 -9.55 -5.34
C PHE A 91 16.62 -9.88 -3.84
N PRO A 92 17.00 -8.90 -3.01
CA PRO A 92 16.98 -9.07 -1.57
C PRO A 92 15.53 -9.19 -1.08
N TYR A 93 15.28 -10.07 -0.12
CA TYR A 93 13.97 -10.24 0.50
C TYR A 93 14.09 -10.23 2.04
N THR A 94 12.98 -9.98 2.72
CA THR A 94 12.92 -10.02 4.18
C THR A 94 12.63 -11.45 4.67
N PRO A 95 13.53 -12.06 5.47
CA PRO A 95 13.30 -13.37 6.02
C PRO A 95 12.22 -13.33 7.11
N THR A 96 11.58 -14.48 7.34
CA THR A 96 10.68 -14.64 8.49
C THR A 96 11.44 -14.43 9.80
N PRO A 97 10.95 -13.54 10.69
CA PRO A 97 11.53 -13.35 12.01
C PRO A 97 11.63 -14.66 12.80
N ALA A 98 12.80 -14.92 13.43
CA ALA A 98 13.06 -16.15 14.16
C ALA A 98 12.09 -16.37 15.34
N GLU A 99 11.57 -15.31 15.88
CA GLU A 99 10.63 -15.28 17.02
C GLU A 99 9.30 -15.95 16.71
N TYR A 100 8.93 -16.08 15.42
CA TYR A 100 7.71 -16.80 15.02
C TYR A 100 7.87 -18.34 15.08
N GLY A 101 9.07 -18.83 15.34
CA GLY A 101 9.33 -20.25 15.55
C GLY A 101 9.16 -21.14 14.32
N GLY A 102 9.09 -20.56 13.12
CA GLY A 102 8.98 -21.25 11.84
C GLY A 102 8.60 -20.30 10.71
N GLU A 103 8.46 -20.86 9.51
CA GLU A 103 7.98 -20.11 8.36
C GLU A 103 6.50 -19.77 8.53
N VAL A 104 6.08 -18.60 7.98
CA VAL A 104 4.69 -18.14 8.01
C VAL A 104 4.19 -17.92 6.57
N ALA A 105 2.87 -18.00 6.41
CA ALA A 105 2.19 -17.66 5.18
C ALA A 105 0.88 -16.93 5.49
N PRO A 106 0.36 -16.07 4.59
CA PRO A 106 -0.96 -15.50 4.75
C PRO A 106 -2.01 -16.55 4.38
N PHE A 107 -3.05 -16.69 5.20
CA PHE A 107 -4.21 -17.51 4.88
C PHE A 107 -5.43 -17.12 5.72
N ARG A 108 -6.61 -17.35 5.14
CA ARG A 108 -7.91 -17.24 5.80
C ARG A 108 -8.57 -18.59 5.97
N TYR A 109 -8.40 -19.47 4.99
CA TYR A 109 -9.11 -20.73 4.87
C TYR A 109 -8.19 -21.91 5.16
N VAL A 110 -8.81 -22.98 5.70
CA VAL A 110 -8.15 -24.28 5.91
C VAL A 110 -9.09 -25.38 5.43
N GLU A 111 -8.56 -26.29 4.60
CA GLU A 111 -9.22 -27.55 4.25
C GLU A 111 -8.49 -28.72 4.88
N VAL A 112 -9.26 -29.71 5.33
CA VAL A 112 -8.74 -30.99 5.77
C VAL A 112 -9.47 -32.10 5.02
N ASN A 113 -8.76 -32.75 4.10
CA ASN A 113 -9.28 -33.70 3.13
C ASN A 113 -8.85 -35.13 3.47
N HIS A 114 -9.68 -36.11 3.09
CA HIS A 114 -9.45 -37.54 3.33
C HIS A 114 -9.39 -37.92 4.81
N TYR A 115 -10.16 -37.19 5.64
CA TYR A 115 -10.23 -37.43 7.07
C TYR A 115 -11.65 -37.61 7.56
N TYR A 116 -11.82 -38.52 8.54
CA TYR A 116 -13.09 -38.83 9.20
C TYR A 116 -12.88 -38.81 10.70
N GLY A 117 -13.62 -37.98 11.40
CA GLY A 117 -13.54 -37.93 12.86
C GLY A 117 -13.40 -36.52 13.43
N PRO A 118 -13.26 -36.41 14.76
CA PRO A 118 -13.07 -35.13 15.41
C PRO A 118 -11.75 -34.48 14.97
N LEU A 119 -11.82 -33.19 14.65
CA LEU A 119 -10.61 -32.42 14.34
C LEU A 119 -10.69 -31.01 14.93
N LYS A 120 -9.51 -30.47 15.18
CA LYS A 120 -9.33 -29.07 15.56
C LYS A 120 -8.21 -28.48 14.74
N VAL A 121 -8.43 -27.28 14.22
CA VAL A 121 -7.42 -26.47 13.54
C VAL A 121 -7.12 -25.24 14.37
N ARG A 122 -5.84 -24.94 14.56
CA ARG A 122 -5.35 -23.82 15.35
C ARG A 122 -4.40 -22.98 14.52
N ARG A 123 -4.82 -21.74 14.19
CA ARG A 123 -3.95 -20.75 13.56
C ARG A 123 -3.27 -19.90 14.63
N THR A 124 -1.95 -19.78 14.58
CA THR A 124 -1.22 -18.77 15.35
C THR A 124 -0.90 -17.60 14.42
N VAL A 125 -1.57 -16.48 14.63
CA VAL A 125 -1.36 -15.24 13.87
C VAL A 125 -0.11 -14.54 14.35
N CYS A 126 0.70 -14.05 13.42
CA CYS A 126 1.94 -13.32 13.66
C CYS A 126 1.81 -11.88 13.11
N GLN A 127 2.14 -10.89 13.91
CA GLN A 127 2.12 -9.48 13.54
C GLN A 127 3.12 -8.67 14.36
N GLN A 128 3.44 -7.46 13.88
CA GLN A 128 4.16 -6.47 14.70
C GLN A 128 3.22 -5.89 15.77
N ASP A 129 3.80 -5.16 16.74
CA ASP A 129 3.01 -4.45 17.74
C ASP A 129 2.12 -3.42 17.05
N TRP A 130 0.84 -3.41 17.43
CA TRP A 130 -0.19 -2.58 16.83
C TRP A 130 -1.27 -2.24 17.85
N ASP A 131 -1.65 -0.97 17.90
CA ASP A 131 -2.77 -0.49 18.70
C ASP A 131 -4.01 -0.22 17.82
N ASP A 132 -4.98 -1.12 17.87
CA ASP A 132 -6.24 -0.96 17.12
C ASP A 132 -7.04 0.27 17.55
N SER A 133 -6.85 0.77 18.78
CA SER A 133 -7.55 1.91 19.33
C SER A 133 -6.91 3.26 19.02
N ALA A 134 -5.68 3.25 18.45
CA ALA A 134 -4.93 4.47 18.15
C ALA A 134 -5.64 5.34 17.10
N SER A 135 -6.40 4.74 16.19
CA SER A 135 -7.17 5.44 15.17
C SER A 135 -8.59 4.92 15.05
N VAL A 136 -9.51 5.83 14.75
CA VAL A 136 -10.93 5.54 14.49
C VAL A 136 -11.36 6.38 13.30
N PHE A 137 -12.19 5.82 12.43
CA PHE A 137 -12.94 6.58 11.44
C PHE A 137 -14.37 6.05 11.39
N GLU A 138 -15.33 6.94 11.51
CA GLU A 138 -16.76 6.67 11.41
C GLU A 138 -17.40 7.83 10.65
N SER A 139 -18.33 7.52 9.75
CA SER A 139 -19.01 8.53 8.95
C SER A 139 -20.48 8.22 8.70
N SER A 140 -21.18 9.11 8.04
CA SER A 140 -22.55 8.88 7.58
C SER A 140 -22.65 7.94 6.38
N ASP A 141 -21.52 7.52 5.77
CA ASP A 141 -21.46 6.55 4.68
C ASP A 141 -20.85 5.22 5.12
N PRO A 142 -21.67 4.17 5.37
CA PRO A 142 -21.14 2.85 5.78
C PRO A 142 -20.22 2.17 4.75
N GLN A 143 -20.29 2.53 3.48
CA GLN A 143 -19.40 1.99 2.47
C GLN A 143 -17.99 2.60 2.61
N LEU A 144 -17.92 3.89 2.90
CA LEU A 144 -16.66 4.56 3.18
C LEU A 144 -16.01 4.01 4.45
N ASP A 145 -16.80 3.77 5.51
CA ASP A 145 -16.33 3.14 6.76
C ASP A 145 -15.79 1.73 6.49
N GLN A 146 -16.48 0.95 5.65
CA GLN A 146 -16.04 -0.39 5.26
C GLN A 146 -14.71 -0.36 4.48
N VAL A 147 -14.54 0.61 3.58
CA VAL A 147 -13.28 0.79 2.83
C VAL A 147 -12.14 1.20 3.78
N TRP A 148 -12.41 2.09 4.75
CA TRP A 148 -11.44 2.45 5.79
C TRP A 148 -10.98 1.23 6.58
N ASP A 149 -11.92 0.47 7.15
CA ASP A 149 -11.62 -0.73 7.96
C ASP A 149 -10.83 -1.77 7.18
N PHE A 150 -11.19 -1.99 5.91
CA PHE A 150 -10.50 -2.90 5.02
C PHE A 150 -9.04 -2.49 4.79
N CYS A 151 -8.82 -1.21 4.53
CA CYS A 151 -7.48 -0.68 4.28
C CYS A 151 -6.63 -0.59 5.55
N LYS A 152 -7.21 -0.15 6.68
CA LYS A 152 -6.55 -0.18 7.99
C LYS A 152 -6.09 -1.58 8.36
N TYR A 153 -6.99 -2.57 8.19
CA TYR A 153 -6.64 -3.97 8.45
C TYR A 153 -5.53 -4.46 7.51
N SER A 154 -5.53 -4.05 6.25
CA SER A 154 -4.49 -4.42 5.29
C SER A 154 -3.10 -3.96 5.72
N ILE A 155 -2.96 -2.71 6.16
CA ILE A 155 -1.70 -2.18 6.71
C ILE A 155 -1.26 -2.99 7.92
N LYS A 156 -2.17 -3.26 8.88
CA LYS A 156 -1.89 -4.06 10.08
C LYS A 156 -1.43 -5.48 9.73
N ALA A 157 -2.20 -6.18 8.90
CA ALA A 157 -2.00 -7.60 8.61
C ALA A 157 -0.74 -7.90 7.79
N THR A 158 -0.23 -6.93 7.02
CA THR A 158 1.01 -7.06 6.25
C THR A 158 2.25 -6.56 7.00
N ASN A 159 2.07 -5.86 8.13
CA ASN A 159 3.17 -5.41 8.97
C ASN A 159 3.68 -6.55 9.86
N VAL A 160 4.35 -7.53 9.27
CA VAL A 160 4.74 -8.79 9.91
C VAL A 160 6.25 -8.94 10.02
N PHE A 161 7.00 -8.49 9.01
CA PHE A 161 8.43 -8.76 8.88
C PHE A 161 9.33 -7.66 9.47
N GLY A 162 8.74 -6.61 10.05
CA GLY A 162 9.44 -5.43 10.59
C GLY A 162 9.97 -4.49 9.50
N TYR A 163 9.52 -4.65 8.28
CA TYR A 163 9.69 -3.80 7.11
C TYR A 163 8.38 -3.75 6.34
N TYR A 164 8.11 -2.67 5.62
CA TYR A 164 7.07 -2.69 4.61
C TYR A 164 7.56 -3.51 3.43
N ILE A 165 6.79 -4.51 3.07
CA ILE A 165 7.06 -5.38 1.92
C ILE A 165 5.97 -5.22 0.88
N ASP A 166 6.24 -5.61 -0.35
CA ASP A 166 5.24 -5.66 -1.41
C ASP A 166 4.13 -6.68 -1.08
N GLY A 167 4.44 -7.96 -1.01
CA GLY A 167 3.52 -9.04 -0.68
C GLY A 167 4.26 -10.32 -0.31
N ASP A 168 3.54 -11.44 -0.18
CA ASP A 168 4.17 -12.71 0.19
C ASP A 168 4.96 -13.35 -0.96
N ARG A 169 4.72 -12.95 -2.21
CA ARG A 169 5.38 -13.52 -3.37
C ARG A 169 6.85 -13.15 -3.49
N GLU A 170 7.23 -11.93 -3.11
CA GLU A 170 8.59 -11.40 -3.23
C GLU A 170 9.20 -11.04 -1.88
N ARG A 171 8.40 -10.56 -0.93
CA ARG A 171 8.79 -10.09 0.40
C ARG A 171 9.92 -9.05 0.34
N GLN A 172 9.85 -8.18 -0.64
CA GLN A 172 10.85 -7.14 -0.85
C GLN A 172 10.27 -5.77 -0.47
N PRO A 173 11.01 -4.93 0.28
CA PRO A 173 10.70 -3.51 0.38
C PRO A 173 10.90 -2.81 -0.97
N TYR A 174 9.86 -2.10 -1.42
CA TYR A 174 9.89 -1.18 -2.56
C TYR A 174 9.49 0.21 -2.11
N GLU A 175 10.10 1.25 -2.66
CA GLU A 175 9.79 2.64 -2.29
C GLU A 175 8.35 3.00 -2.68
N GLY A 176 7.83 2.46 -3.80
CA GLY A 176 6.46 2.65 -4.23
C GLY A 176 5.45 2.13 -3.22
N ASP A 177 5.62 0.88 -2.77
CA ASP A 177 4.81 0.25 -1.72
C ASP A 177 4.95 0.99 -0.40
N THR A 178 6.19 1.33 -0.04
CA THR A 178 6.48 2.02 1.21
C THR A 178 5.78 3.36 1.31
N TYR A 179 5.63 4.10 0.19
CA TYR A 179 4.93 5.38 0.19
C TYR A 179 3.49 5.26 0.70
N ILE A 180 2.74 4.28 0.20
CA ILE A 180 1.36 4.05 0.62
C ILE A 180 1.31 3.44 2.01
N ASN A 181 2.16 2.42 2.26
CA ASN A 181 2.17 1.67 3.51
C ASN A 181 2.54 2.57 4.70
N GLN A 182 3.57 3.42 4.58
CA GLN A 182 3.94 4.30 5.68
C GLN A 182 2.89 5.37 5.95
N LEU A 183 2.33 6.01 4.92
CA LEU A 183 1.27 7.01 5.10
C LEU A 183 0.02 6.40 5.72
N GLY A 184 -0.40 5.21 5.26
CA GLY A 184 -1.50 4.47 5.88
C GLY A 184 -1.20 4.10 7.32
N HIS A 185 0.01 3.61 7.62
CA HIS A 185 0.43 3.28 8.98
C HIS A 185 0.41 4.51 9.90
N PHE A 186 0.94 5.63 9.46
CA PHE A 186 0.97 6.88 10.24
C PHE A 186 -0.43 7.44 10.56
N CYS A 187 -1.42 7.12 9.74
CA CYS A 187 -2.81 7.47 10.00
C CYS A 187 -3.54 6.44 10.88
N CYS A 188 -2.96 5.24 11.08
CA CYS A 188 -3.59 4.15 11.80
C CYS A 188 -2.95 3.83 13.14
N ASP A 189 -1.65 4.05 13.30
CA ASP A 189 -0.88 3.75 14.51
C ASP A 189 0.31 4.71 14.63
N ALA A 190 0.75 5.02 15.86
CA ALA A 190 1.90 5.87 16.14
C ALA A 190 3.24 5.12 16.23
N ASN A 191 3.30 3.88 15.74
CA ASN A 191 4.56 3.12 15.70
C ASN A 191 5.33 3.38 14.40
N PHE A 192 6.34 4.22 14.45
CA PHE A 192 7.16 4.62 13.30
C PHE A 192 8.37 3.70 13.02
N GLU A 193 8.57 2.65 13.83
CA GLU A 193 9.77 1.79 13.74
C GLU A 193 9.88 1.04 12.42
N THR A 194 8.76 0.51 11.89
CA THR A 194 8.73 -0.19 10.59
C THR A 194 9.14 0.76 9.45
N ALA A 195 8.63 2.00 9.45
CA ALA A 195 8.99 3.01 8.46
C ALA A 195 10.48 3.37 8.55
N ARG A 196 10.99 3.60 9.77
CA ARG A 196 12.41 3.90 10.01
C ARG A 196 13.32 2.79 9.49
N ARG A 197 13.00 1.53 9.81
CA ARG A 197 13.79 0.37 9.35
C ARG A 197 13.73 0.20 7.84
N THR A 198 12.59 0.43 7.23
CA THR A 198 12.43 0.35 5.78
C THR A 198 13.24 1.43 5.07
N MET A 199 13.28 2.64 5.59
CA MET A 199 14.16 3.70 5.07
C MET A 199 15.65 3.36 5.24
N ASP A 200 16.06 2.77 6.38
CA ASP A 200 17.42 2.28 6.59
C ASP A 200 17.77 1.14 5.57
N TRP A 201 16.81 0.31 5.18
CA TRP A 201 16.99 -0.71 4.13
C TRP A 201 17.33 -0.09 2.76
N PHE A 202 16.64 0.98 2.38
CA PHE A 202 16.85 1.63 1.07
C PHE A 202 18.21 2.33 0.95
N ALA A 203 18.90 2.60 2.04
CA ALA A 203 20.25 3.18 2.00
C ALA A 203 21.20 2.34 1.14
N GLU A 204 21.14 1.01 1.29
CA GLU A 204 22.00 0.06 0.58
C GLU A 204 21.32 -0.67 -0.58
N ARG A 205 19.98 -0.67 -0.61
CA ARG A 205 19.17 -1.52 -1.49
C ARG A 205 18.06 -0.72 -2.19
N PRO A 206 18.42 0.26 -3.04
CA PRO A 206 17.42 0.95 -3.87
C PRO A 206 16.81 -0.02 -4.85
N THR A 207 15.54 0.17 -5.19
CA THR A 207 14.87 -0.66 -6.18
C THR A 207 15.11 -0.16 -7.61
N TRP A 208 14.61 -0.89 -8.61
CA TRP A 208 14.94 -0.63 -10.02
C TRP A 208 14.06 0.42 -10.73
N PRO A 209 12.80 0.68 -10.32
CA PRO A 209 12.00 1.70 -10.99
C PRO A 209 12.56 3.10 -10.77
N THR A 210 12.64 3.88 -11.83
CA THR A 210 13.15 5.27 -11.79
C THR A 210 12.37 6.12 -10.79
N GLU A 211 11.05 6.09 -10.90
CA GLU A 211 10.12 6.89 -10.08
C GLU A 211 10.24 6.51 -8.60
N TRP A 212 10.43 5.22 -8.30
CA TRP A 212 10.43 4.75 -6.94
C TRP A 212 11.68 5.17 -6.17
N GLN A 213 12.86 5.15 -6.79
CA GLN A 213 14.05 5.69 -6.13
C GLN A 213 13.89 7.18 -5.79
N LEU A 214 13.22 7.94 -6.67
CA LEU A 214 12.90 9.35 -6.45
C LEU A 214 11.88 9.60 -5.32
N LEU A 215 11.15 8.58 -4.88
CA LEU A 215 10.29 8.67 -3.69
C LEU A 215 11.09 8.76 -2.38
N SER A 216 12.34 8.28 -2.31
CA SER A 216 13.09 8.24 -1.07
C SER A 216 13.18 9.59 -0.31
N PRO A 217 13.43 10.74 -0.96
CA PRO A 217 13.37 12.04 -0.29
C PRO A 217 11.96 12.41 0.21
N ILE A 218 10.92 12.03 -0.52
CA ILE A 218 9.52 12.29 -0.16
C ILE A 218 9.12 11.44 1.05
N LEU A 219 9.52 10.17 1.06
CA LEU A 219 9.35 9.26 2.20
C LEU A 219 10.00 9.80 3.47
N ALA A 220 11.22 10.36 3.35
CA ALA A 220 11.93 10.95 4.47
C ALA A 220 11.24 12.23 4.99
N GLU A 221 10.68 13.05 4.11
CA GLU A 221 9.90 14.23 4.46
C GLU A 221 8.63 13.86 5.23
N ASP A 222 7.83 12.93 4.68
CA ASP A 222 6.62 12.44 5.33
C ASP A 222 6.93 11.80 6.68
N TYR A 223 7.98 10.98 6.76
CA TYR A 223 8.42 10.41 8.03
C TYR A 223 8.73 11.49 9.07
N LEU A 224 9.45 12.54 8.69
CA LEU A 224 9.76 13.64 9.60
C LEU A 224 8.49 14.37 10.07
N LEU A 225 7.58 14.65 9.16
CA LEU A 225 6.35 15.36 9.45
C LEU A 225 5.47 14.60 10.45
N TYR A 226 5.36 13.28 10.32
CA TYR A 226 4.56 12.47 11.21
C TYR A 226 5.27 12.09 12.51
N SER A 227 6.53 11.66 12.46
CA SER A 227 7.26 11.14 13.61
C SER A 227 8.02 12.19 14.43
N GLY A 228 8.46 13.26 13.79
CA GLY A 228 9.38 14.24 14.41
C GLY A 228 10.83 13.77 14.55
N ASP A 229 11.17 12.55 14.10
CA ASP A 229 12.51 11.96 14.26
C ASP A 229 13.53 12.56 13.29
N ARG A 230 14.01 13.75 13.64
CA ARG A 230 15.05 14.45 12.91
C ARG A 230 16.38 13.69 12.89
N ALA A 231 16.69 12.93 13.93
CA ALA A 231 17.96 12.21 14.02
C ALA A 231 18.08 11.11 12.94
N SER A 232 16.99 10.39 12.66
CA SER A 232 16.97 9.42 11.55
C SER A 232 17.10 10.11 10.20
N VAL A 233 16.37 11.20 9.98
CA VAL A 233 16.46 11.96 8.74
C VAL A 233 17.87 12.50 8.51
N ASP A 234 18.58 13.01 9.54
CA ASP A 234 19.97 13.48 9.43
C ASP A 234 20.95 12.36 9.02
N ARG A 235 20.65 11.10 9.40
CA ARG A 235 21.40 9.95 8.88
C ARG A 235 21.13 9.70 7.40
N TRP A 236 19.86 9.80 6.99
CA TRP A 236 19.43 9.55 5.60
C TRP A 236 19.88 10.64 4.63
N LEU A 237 20.02 11.87 5.08
CA LEU A 237 20.56 12.98 4.26
C LEU A 237 21.96 12.71 3.70
N LYS A 238 22.68 11.68 4.19
CA LYS A 238 23.99 11.28 3.67
C LYS A 238 23.88 10.55 2.32
N TRP A 239 22.80 9.83 2.08
CA TRP A 239 22.59 9.03 0.86
C TRP A 239 21.42 9.52 -0.01
N LEU A 240 20.45 10.26 0.54
CA LEU A 240 19.29 10.77 -0.21
C LEU A 240 19.67 11.55 -1.48
N PRO A 241 20.76 12.35 -1.52
CA PRO A 241 21.15 13.03 -2.75
C PRO A 241 21.43 12.07 -3.93
N GLU A 242 21.85 10.82 -3.67
CA GLU A 242 22.07 9.82 -4.70
C GLU A 242 20.76 9.37 -5.36
N ARG A 243 19.63 9.47 -4.63
CA ARG A 243 18.30 9.10 -5.09
C ARG A 243 17.66 10.17 -6.01
N LEU A 244 18.36 11.29 -6.24
CA LEU A 244 17.97 12.27 -7.26
C LEU A 244 18.37 11.83 -8.68
N LEU A 245 19.09 10.71 -8.80
CA LEU A 245 19.48 10.04 -10.04
C LEU A 245 20.30 10.96 -10.99
N ASP A 246 21.16 11.80 -10.42
CA ASP A 246 22.03 12.72 -11.17
C ASP A 246 23.09 11.96 -12.04
N ASN A 247 23.24 10.64 -11.83
CA ASN A 247 24.11 9.75 -12.58
C ASN A 247 23.46 9.17 -13.85
N LEU A 248 22.15 9.36 -14.04
CA LEU A 248 21.48 8.94 -15.28
C LEU A 248 21.81 9.90 -16.44
N GLU A 249 21.64 9.39 -17.65
CA GLU A 249 21.71 10.24 -18.84
C GLU A 249 20.66 11.34 -18.77
N VAL A 250 21.07 12.56 -19.14
CA VAL A 250 20.22 13.75 -19.14
C VAL A 250 20.09 14.29 -20.55
N ARG A 251 18.84 14.45 -21.01
CA ARG A 251 18.51 15.15 -22.27
C ARG A 251 17.71 16.41 -21.97
N ASP A 252 18.24 17.52 -22.40
CA ASP A 252 17.63 18.84 -22.14
C ASP A 252 17.31 19.11 -20.67
N GLY A 253 18.12 18.57 -19.73
CA GLY A 253 17.92 18.69 -18.28
C GLY A 253 17.01 17.64 -17.65
N MET A 254 16.38 16.77 -18.45
CA MET A 254 15.49 15.70 -17.99
C MET A 254 16.22 14.35 -17.99
N ILE A 255 15.98 13.53 -16.95
CA ILE A 255 16.54 12.19 -16.86
C ILE A 255 15.85 11.22 -17.83
N THR A 256 16.62 10.24 -18.29
CA THR A 256 16.11 9.12 -19.08
C THR A 256 16.26 7.83 -18.27
N GLY A 257 15.22 6.98 -18.23
CA GLY A 257 15.30 5.66 -17.61
C GLY A 257 16.03 4.70 -18.56
N GLN A 258 17.20 4.20 -18.16
CA GLN A 258 18.01 3.31 -19.01
C GLN A 258 18.67 2.16 -18.23
N GLY A 259 18.87 1.05 -18.93
CA GLY A 259 19.60 -0.10 -18.40
C GLY A 259 18.83 -0.84 -17.29
N ARG A 260 19.42 -0.89 -16.09
CA ARG A 260 18.79 -1.55 -14.93
C ARG A 260 17.77 -0.68 -14.24
N ILE A 261 17.87 0.65 -14.33
CA ILE A 261 16.93 1.63 -13.81
C ILE A 261 16.06 2.07 -14.97
N ARG A 262 14.77 1.80 -14.91
CA ARG A 262 13.82 2.08 -16.00
C ARG A 262 12.49 2.58 -15.47
N ASP A 263 11.82 3.33 -16.32
CA ASP A 263 10.54 3.93 -16.03
C ASP A 263 9.45 2.86 -16.01
N ILE A 264 8.56 2.93 -15.02
CA ILE A 264 7.44 2.00 -14.87
C ILE A 264 6.09 2.68 -15.09
N ILE A 265 5.96 3.95 -14.71
CA ILE A 265 4.75 4.77 -14.72
C ILE A 265 3.69 4.21 -13.77
N ASP A 266 3.20 3.00 -14.04
CA ASP A 266 2.22 2.26 -13.23
C ASP A 266 2.30 0.74 -13.52
N TRP A 267 1.70 -0.08 -12.66
CA TRP A 267 1.70 -1.53 -12.78
C TRP A 267 0.38 -2.15 -12.31
N PRO A 268 -0.22 -3.05 -13.08
CA PRO A 268 0.26 -3.65 -14.35
C PRO A 268 0.06 -2.76 -15.58
N GLU A 269 0.58 -3.20 -16.72
CA GLU A 269 0.53 -2.44 -17.98
C GLU A 269 -0.89 -2.02 -18.42
N PRO A 270 -1.96 -2.83 -18.28
CA PRO A 270 -3.32 -2.41 -18.63
C PRO A 270 -3.84 -1.20 -17.84
N ASP A 271 -3.21 -0.89 -16.70
CA ASP A 271 -3.58 0.23 -15.82
C ASP A 271 -2.76 1.49 -16.09
N ARG A 272 -2.00 1.57 -17.19
CA ARG A 272 -1.21 2.76 -17.59
C ARG A 272 -1.97 3.77 -18.43
N ASP A 273 -3.27 3.60 -18.61
CA ASP A 273 -4.11 4.51 -19.42
C ASP A 273 -3.56 4.81 -20.82
N GLY A 274 -2.93 3.81 -21.46
CA GLY A 274 -2.34 3.95 -22.78
C GLY A 274 -1.10 4.84 -22.84
N TYR A 275 -0.38 5.03 -21.73
CA TYR A 275 0.82 5.88 -21.65
C TYR A 275 1.80 5.62 -22.81
N VAL A 276 2.20 6.69 -23.50
CA VAL A 276 3.12 6.63 -24.64
C VAL A 276 4.54 6.92 -24.18
N PHE A 277 5.32 5.82 -24.03
CA PHE A 277 6.71 5.91 -23.62
C PHE A 277 7.59 6.55 -24.70
N GLY A 278 8.44 7.48 -24.28
CA GLY A 278 9.53 8.06 -25.06
C GLY A 278 10.88 7.79 -24.43
N GLU A 279 11.90 8.39 -24.99
CA GLU A 279 13.25 8.41 -24.42
C GLU A 279 13.31 9.18 -23.10
N VAL A 280 12.54 10.25 -23.03
CA VAL A 280 12.28 11.05 -21.84
C VAL A 280 10.79 10.97 -21.54
N ASN A 281 10.43 10.66 -20.30
CA ASN A 281 9.05 10.48 -19.88
C ASN A 281 8.64 11.55 -18.86
N PHE A 282 7.38 12.01 -18.95
CA PHE A 282 6.85 13.06 -18.08
C PHE A 282 6.87 12.63 -16.61
N VAL A 283 6.31 11.47 -16.31
CA VAL A 283 6.09 10.99 -14.93
C VAL A 283 7.38 10.90 -14.12
N PRO A 284 8.46 10.21 -14.55
CA PRO A 284 9.71 10.16 -13.78
C PRO A 284 10.32 11.53 -13.51
N ASN A 285 10.24 12.44 -14.50
CA ASN A 285 10.75 13.80 -14.33
C ASN A 285 9.87 14.63 -13.38
N ALA A 286 8.56 14.39 -13.34
CA ALA A 286 7.66 14.98 -12.34
C ALA A 286 8.02 14.50 -10.92
N TYR A 287 8.27 13.19 -10.73
CA TYR A 287 8.80 12.67 -9.45
C TYR A 287 10.12 13.35 -9.07
N ARG A 288 11.01 13.60 -10.02
CA ARG A 288 12.27 14.29 -9.71
C ARG A 288 12.05 15.73 -9.25
N VAL A 289 11.06 16.46 -9.80
CA VAL A 289 10.65 17.76 -9.26
C VAL A 289 10.18 17.63 -7.82
N GLY A 290 9.34 16.63 -7.51
CA GLY A 290 8.89 16.33 -6.14
C GLY A 290 10.04 16.02 -5.20
N ALA A 291 10.96 15.12 -5.61
CA ALA A 291 12.13 14.74 -4.83
C ALA A 291 13.06 15.94 -4.52
N LEU A 292 13.28 16.82 -5.49
CA LEU A 292 14.08 18.04 -5.30
C LEU A 292 13.41 18.99 -4.28
N ARG A 293 12.09 19.14 -4.33
CA ARG A 293 11.34 19.94 -3.35
C ARG A 293 11.41 19.35 -1.95
N ALA A 294 11.27 18.03 -1.83
CA ALA A 294 11.43 17.32 -0.57
C ALA A 294 12.85 17.54 0.02
N MET A 295 13.88 17.45 -0.82
CA MET A 295 15.26 17.77 -0.38
C MET A 295 15.41 19.20 0.09
N PHE A 296 14.76 20.17 -0.54
CA PHE A 296 14.74 21.55 -0.05
C PHE A 296 14.06 21.64 1.32
N ASN A 297 12.91 21.02 1.50
CA ASN A 297 12.16 21.03 2.76
C ASN A 297 12.95 20.38 3.91
N LEU A 298 13.67 19.30 3.62
CA LEU A 298 14.51 18.60 4.59
C LEU A 298 15.79 19.35 4.99
N THR A 299 16.38 20.13 4.04
CA THR A 299 17.71 20.72 4.21
C THR A 299 17.75 22.25 4.32
N GLY A 300 16.73 22.92 3.76
CA GLY A 300 16.74 24.38 3.55
C GLY A 300 17.68 24.87 2.44
N ASP A 301 18.36 23.97 1.72
CA ASP A 301 19.32 24.35 0.66
C ASP A 301 18.60 24.74 -0.63
N LYS A 302 18.63 26.02 -0.95
CA LYS A 302 17.93 26.62 -2.11
C LYS A 302 18.33 26.03 -3.44
N LYS A 303 19.52 25.42 -3.56
CA LYS A 303 19.94 24.78 -4.83
C LYS A 303 18.95 23.71 -5.29
N TYR A 304 18.30 23.00 -4.37
CA TYR A 304 17.30 21.99 -4.74
C TYR A 304 16.02 22.62 -5.30
N LEU A 305 15.56 23.73 -4.72
CA LEU A 305 14.40 24.45 -5.21
C LEU A 305 14.67 25.08 -6.60
N GLU A 306 15.85 25.66 -6.79
CA GLU A 306 16.28 26.23 -8.08
C GLU A 306 16.33 25.13 -9.18
N ARG A 307 16.85 23.95 -8.86
CA ARG A 307 16.87 22.79 -9.76
C ARG A 307 15.46 22.29 -10.07
N ALA A 308 14.58 22.22 -9.08
CA ALA A 308 13.19 21.82 -9.27
C ALA A 308 12.47 22.76 -10.23
N GLU A 309 12.63 24.08 -10.05
CA GLU A 309 12.00 25.05 -10.91
C GLU A 309 12.57 25.04 -12.33
N ALA A 310 13.89 24.92 -12.48
CA ALA A 310 14.52 24.78 -13.79
C ALA A 310 14.00 23.54 -14.55
N LEU A 311 13.90 22.40 -13.86
CA LEU A 311 13.35 21.17 -14.45
C LEU A 311 11.86 21.34 -14.85
N LYS A 312 11.04 21.93 -13.98
CA LYS A 312 9.64 22.27 -14.28
C LYS A 312 9.54 23.08 -15.57
N GLN A 313 10.34 24.13 -15.72
CA GLN A 313 10.31 24.99 -16.91
C GLN A 313 10.69 24.24 -18.19
N VAL A 314 11.67 23.35 -18.13
CA VAL A 314 12.05 22.50 -19.25
C VAL A 314 10.94 21.53 -19.62
N MET A 315 10.34 20.84 -18.65
CA MET A 315 9.21 19.93 -18.87
C MET A 315 8.03 20.65 -19.55
N ARG A 316 7.67 21.84 -19.04
CA ARG A 316 6.60 22.65 -19.63
C ARG A 316 6.90 23.05 -21.07
N LYS A 317 8.14 23.47 -21.35
CA LYS A 317 8.56 23.86 -22.69
C LYS A 317 8.53 22.72 -23.70
N THR A 318 8.87 21.49 -23.27
CA THR A 318 9.10 20.35 -24.17
C THR A 318 7.90 19.41 -24.27
N MET A 319 7.09 19.29 -23.20
CA MET A 319 5.99 18.31 -23.10
C MET A 319 4.63 18.98 -22.80
N TRP A 320 4.52 20.31 -22.90
CA TRP A 320 3.25 21.00 -22.66
C TRP A 320 3.06 22.16 -23.67
N GLN A 321 2.74 21.78 -24.89
CA GLN A 321 2.55 22.77 -25.99
C GLN A 321 1.07 23.08 -26.27
N GLY A 322 0.15 22.33 -25.69
CA GLY A 322 -1.30 22.49 -25.83
C GLY A 322 -2.00 22.81 -24.50
N GLU A 323 -3.26 22.44 -24.43
CA GLU A 323 -4.08 22.58 -23.21
C GLU A 323 -3.67 21.56 -22.12
N LEU A 324 -3.19 20.39 -22.51
CA LEU A 324 -2.78 19.29 -21.63
C LEU A 324 -1.30 18.94 -21.88
N PRO A 325 -0.59 18.41 -20.85
CA PRO A 325 0.77 17.90 -21.01
C PRO A 325 0.78 16.58 -21.75
N GLU A 326 1.88 16.28 -22.46
CA GLU A 326 2.09 15.02 -23.15
C GLU A 326 2.92 14.05 -22.31
N ASP A 327 2.73 12.72 -22.50
CA ASP A 327 3.43 11.66 -21.78
C ASP A 327 4.95 11.69 -22.00
N SER A 328 5.36 12.07 -23.21
CA SER A 328 6.75 12.24 -23.64
C SER A 328 6.81 13.30 -24.75
N PRO A 329 7.98 13.87 -25.08
CA PRO A 329 8.08 14.89 -26.14
C PRO A 329 7.50 14.42 -27.47
N ASN A 330 6.53 15.16 -27.99
CA ASN A 330 5.80 14.90 -29.26
C ASN A 330 5.03 13.55 -29.27
N ALA A 331 4.60 13.07 -28.10
CA ALA A 331 3.78 11.85 -28.01
C ALA A 331 2.39 12.02 -28.64
N GLY A 332 1.87 13.24 -28.67
CA GLY A 332 0.50 13.51 -29.11
C GLY A 332 -0.56 12.82 -28.25
N HIS A 333 -0.21 12.45 -27.04
CA HIS A 333 -1.04 11.73 -26.09
C HIS A 333 -0.85 12.24 -24.67
N THR A 334 -1.94 12.30 -23.91
CA THR A 334 -1.98 12.59 -22.48
C THR A 334 -2.63 11.42 -21.77
N SER A 335 -1.93 10.75 -20.87
CA SER A 335 -2.51 9.75 -19.99
C SER A 335 -3.07 10.37 -18.70
N LEU A 336 -3.91 9.60 -17.98
CA LEU A 336 -4.32 9.95 -16.63
C LEU A 336 -3.10 10.27 -15.74
N HIS A 337 -2.05 9.45 -15.84
CA HIS A 337 -0.83 9.57 -15.02
C HIS A 337 -0.13 10.92 -15.27
N THR A 338 0.05 11.29 -16.53
CA THR A 338 0.66 12.58 -16.87
C THR A 338 -0.13 13.74 -16.29
N ALA A 339 -1.45 13.74 -16.41
CA ALA A 339 -2.31 14.78 -15.85
C ALA A 339 -2.25 14.81 -14.30
N VAL A 340 -2.33 13.65 -13.66
CA VAL A 340 -2.24 13.51 -12.19
C VAL A 340 -0.90 14.02 -11.68
N PHE A 341 0.21 13.55 -12.23
CA PHE A 341 1.53 13.95 -11.75
C PHE A 341 1.91 15.39 -12.11
N ALA A 342 1.32 15.97 -13.14
CA ALA A 342 1.45 17.39 -13.41
C ALA A 342 0.89 18.27 -12.27
N VAL A 343 -0.26 17.88 -11.74
CA VAL A 343 -0.87 18.55 -10.58
C VAL A 343 -0.12 18.20 -9.29
N ARG A 344 0.09 16.91 -9.03
CA ARG A 344 0.68 16.40 -7.78
C ARG A 344 2.02 17.03 -7.44
N PHE A 345 2.89 17.17 -8.42
CA PHE A 345 4.22 17.75 -8.23
C PHE A 345 4.34 19.20 -8.65
N GLY A 346 3.19 19.87 -8.89
CA GLY A 346 3.14 21.30 -9.16
C GLY A 346 3.86 21.72 -10.45
N ILE A 347 3.85 20.87 -11.47
CA ILE A 347 4.23 21.24 -12.85
C ILE A 347 3.14 22.11 -13.44
N ALA A 348 1.88 21.78 -13.17
CA ALA A 348 0.72 22.59 -13.51
C ALA A 348 0.70 23.90 -12.73
N GLU A 349 0.28 24.97 -13.40
CA GLU A 349 -0.08 26.24 -12.75
C GLU A 349 -1.52 26.18 -12.23
N GLU A 350 -1.86 27.08 -11.30
CA GLU A 350 -3.19 27.09 -10.68
C GLU A 350 -4.33 27.23 -11.72
N SER A 351 -4.11 28.06 -12.75
CA SER A 351 -5.09 28.29 -13.83
C SER A 351 -5.36 27.06 -14.71
N GLU A 352 -4.47 26.05 -14.68
CA GLU A 352 -4.56 24.83 -15.50
C GLU A 352 -5.28 23.68 -14.76
N LYS A 353 -5.37 23.75 -13.44
CA LYS A 353 -5.97 22.69 -12.61
C LYS A 353 -7.41 22.35 -12.98
N ALA A 354 -8.21 23.34 -13.36
CA ALA A 354 -9.60 23.12 -13.76
C ALA A 354 -9.71 22.26 -15.05
N ALA A 355 -8.87 22.53 -16.06
CA ALA A 355 -8.83 21.74 -17.29
C ALA A 355 -8.31 20.32 -17.03
N LEU A 356 -7.24 20.20 -16.24
CA LEU A 356 -6.69 18.91 -15.83
C LEU A 356 -7.69 18.11 -15.00
N GLY A 357 -8.39 18.72 -14.04
CA GLY A 357 -9.42 18.06 -13.24
C GLY A 357 -10.57 17.52 -14.10
N LYS A 358 -11.02 18.29 -15.11
CA LYS A 358 -12.01 17.80 -16.07
C LYS A 358 -11.51 16.60 -16.88
N PHE A 359 -10.26 16.65 -17.33
CA PHE A 359 -9.63 15.54 -18.05
C PHE A 359 -9.52 14.31 -17.14
N ILE A 360 -8.97 14.45 -15.92
CA ILE A 360 -8.82 13.38 -14.92
C ILE A 360 -10.18 12.72 -14.67
N ARG A 361 -11.22 13.50 -14.41
CA ARG A 361 -12.58 12.96 -14.20
C ARG A 361 -13.09 12.15 -15.40
N SER A 362 -12.77 12.56 -16.63
CA SER A 362 -13.18 11.85 -17.84
C SER A 362 -12.50 10.47 -18.02
N ARG A 363 -11.35 10.26 -17.36
CA ARG A 363 -10.61 9.00 -17.44
C ARG A 363 -11.05 7.98 -16.38
N GLY A 364 -11.69 8.41 -15.30
CA GLY A 364 -12.06 7.53 -14.20
C GLY A 364 -10.85 6.88 -13.51
N MET A 365 -11.02 5.67 -12.98
CA MET A 365 -9.97 4.89 -12.31
C MET A 365 -9.11 4.11 -13.33
N GLN A 366 -8.61 4.78 -14.40
CA GLN A 366 -7.73 4.14 -15.40
C GLN A 366 -6.27 4.07 -14.91
N CYS A 367 -6.10 3.58 -13.67
CA CYS A 367 -4.81 3.36 -13.02
C CYS A 367 -4.88 2.12 -12.13
N SER A 368 -3.73 1.67 -11.68
CA SER A 368 -3.63 0.59 -10.70
C SER A 368 -4.04 1.04 -9.30
N VAL A 369 -4.06 0.11 -8.35
CA VAL A 369 -4.22 0.41 -6.91
C VAL A 369 -3.12 1.35 -6.40
N TYR A 370 -1.90 1.26 -6.96
CA TYR A 370 -0.80 2.18 -6.68
C TYR A 370 -1.06 3.56 -7.27
N GLY A 371 -1.45 3.63 -8.55
CA GLY A 371 -1.79 4.89 -9.22
C GLY A 371 -2.96 5.62 -8.57
N ALA A 372 -3.91 4.88 -7.98
CA ALA A 372 -5.05 5.44 -7.26
C ALA A 372 -4.66 6.32 -6.07
N GLN A 373 -3.54 6.05 -5.39
CA GLN A 373 -3.00 6.94 -4.36
C GLN A 373 -2.86 8.38 -4.87
N TYR A 374 -2.24 8.55 -6.01
CA TYR A 374 -1.94 9.86 -6.58
C TYR A 374 -3.16 10.52 -7.23
N LEU A 375 -4.01 9.70 -7.88
CA LEU A 375 -5.28 10.17 -8.43
C LEU A 375 -6.15 10.82 -7.35
N LEU A 376 -6.34 10.13 -6.23
CA LEU A 376 -7.20 10.59 -5.15
C LEU A 376 -6.58 11.77 -4.37
N GLU A 377 -5.24 11.81 -4.21
CA GLU A 377 -4.56 13.01 -3.70
C GLU A 377 -4.85 14.24 -4.55
N VAL A 378 -4.84 14.08 -5.87
CA VAL A 378 -5.13 15.18 -6.81
C VAL A 378 -6.61 15.55 -6.79
N CYS A 379 -7.52 14.59 -6.63
CA CYS A 379 -8.95 14.89 -6.46
C CYS A 379 -9.17 15.82 -5.27
N GLY A 380 -8.60 15.49 -4.09
CA GLY A 380 -8.67 16.35 -2.92
C GLY A 380 -7.99 17.71 -3.12
N ALA A 381 -6.77 17.73 -3.70
CA ALA A 381 -6.01 18.96 -3.95
C ALA A 381 -6.67 19.91 -4.98
N CYS A 382 -7.58 19.41 -5.81
CA CYS A 382 -8.33 20.19 -6.79
C CYS A 382 -9.77 20.52 -6.33
N GLY A 383 -10.17 20.15 -5.11
CA GLY A 383 -11.53 20.36 -4.60
C GLY A 383 -12.58 19.56 -5.38
N MET A 384 -12.24 18.37 -5.86
CA MET A 384 -13.17 17.47 -6.54
C MET A 384 -13.79 16.49 -5.52
N ASP A 385 -14.39 17.01 -4.46
CA ASP A 385 -14.79 16.28 -3.26
C ASP A 385 -15.79 15.17 -3.57
N ASP A 386 -16.86 15.46 -4.32
CA ASP A 386 -17.87 14.47 -4.73
C ASP A 386 -17.22 13.33 -5.52
N TYR A 387 -16.26 13.68 -6.39
CA TYR A 387 -15.57 12.69 -7.20
C TYR A 387 -14.57 11.85 -6.41
N LEU A 388 -13.95 12.44 -5.39
CA LEU A 388 -13.11 11.72 -4.44
C LEU A 388 -13.91 10.63 -3.72
N LEU A 389 -15.10 10.97 -3.19
CA LEU A 389 -15.99 10.01 -2.54
C LEU A 389 -16.54 8.98 -3.52
N GLU A 390 -16.97 9.38 -4.72
CA GLU A 390 -17.41 8.47 -5.79
C GLU A 390 -16.36 7.40 -6.11
N LEU A 391 -15.07 7.77 -6.16
CA LEU A 391 -13.99 6.82 -6.42
C LEU A 391 -13.69 5.91 -5.20
N LEU A 392 -13.77 6.43 -3.98
CA LEU A 392 -13.54 5.67 -2.74
C LEU A 392 -14.63 4.63 -2.51
N THR A 393 -15.90 4.94 -2.81
CA THR A 393 -17.06 4.08 -2.58
C THR A 393 -17.61 3.43 -3.86
N GLY A 394 -16.86 3.50 -4.96
CA GLY A 394 -17.21 2.87 -6.22
C GLY A 394 -17.33 1.34 -6.10
N THR A 395 -18.21 0.73 -6.91
CA THR A 395 -18.45 -0.72 -6.93
C THR A 395 -18.03 -1.41 -8.23
N GLY A 396 -17.43 -0.65 -9.16
CA GLY A 396 -16.87 -1.19 -10.40
C GLY A 396 -15.64 -2.06 -10.17
N THR A 397 -15.16 -2.76 -11.19
CA THR A 397 -14.00 -3.66 -11.10
C THR A 397 -12.76 -3.00 -10.49
N ARG A 398 -12.53 -1.70 -10.78
CA ARG A 398 -11.43 -0.93 -10.18
C ARG A 398 -11.91 -0.20 -8.95
N SER A 399 -12.17 -0.94 -7.86
CA SER A 399 -12.61 -0.38 -6.58
C SER A 399 -12.29 -1.30 -5.40
N TRP A 400 -12.23 -0.73 -4.22
CA TRP A 400 -12.02 -1.48 -2.96
C TRP A 400 -13.24 -2.34 -2.60
N LEU A 401 -14.44 -1.85 -2.87
CA LEU A 401 -15.67 -2.63 -2.64
C LEU A 401 -15.75 -3.86 -3.56
N HIS A 402 -15.16 -3.81 -4.76
CA HIS A 402 -15.01 -4.99 -5.61
C HIS A 402 -14.08 -6.04 -5.00
N MET A 403 -12.93 -5.64 -4.43
CA MET A 403 -12.03 -6.55 -3.73
C MET A 403 -12.75 -7.25 -2.56
N LEU A 404 -13.52 -6.49 -1.77
CA LEU A 404 -14.33 -7.03 -0.68
C LEU A 404 -15.40 -8.01 -1.20
N ALA A 405 -16.09 -7.67 -2.28
CA ALA A 405 -17.09 -8.54 -2.92
C ALA A 405 -16.46 -9.83 -3.50
N ALA A 406 -15.21 -9.78 -3.95
CA ALA A 406 -14.44 -10.95 -4.35
C ALA A 406 -14.02 -11.85 -3.16
N GLY A 407 -14.26 -11.41 -1.91
CA GLY A 407 -13.95 -12.15 -0.69
C GLY A 407 -12.59 -11.84 -0.10
N SER A 408 -11.85 -10.87 -0.63
CA SER A 408 -10.58 -10.45 -0.04
C SER A 408 -10.81 -9.73 1.29
N THR A 409 -9.89 -9.91 2.23
CA THR A 409 -9.90 -9.24 3.54
C THR A 409 -8.65 -8.41 3.78
N ILE A 410 -7.72 -8.46 2.84
CA ILE A 410 -6.51 -7.63 2.73
C ILE A 410 -6.48 -7.13 1.29
N THR A 411 -6.07 -5.90 1.03
CA THR A 411 -5.99 -5.35 -0.31
C THR A 411 -5.10 -6.19 -1.22
N MET A 412 -5.48 -6.26 -2.50
CA MET A 412 -4.81 -7.07 -3.51
C MET A 412 -3.74 -6.24 -4.24
N GLU A 413 -2.82 -6.91 -4.93
CA GLU A 413 -1.79 -6.29 -5.75
C GLU A 413 -2.35 -5.52 -6.96
N GLY A 414 -3.46 -5.94 -7.52
CA GLY A 414 -4.21 -5.29 -8.59
C GLY A 414 -5.70 -5.32 -8.29
N TRP A 415 -6.49 -4.66 -9.11
CA TRP A 415 -7.92 -4.54 -8.90
C TRP A 415 -8.69 -5.86 -9.02
N ASP A 416 -8.24 -6.75 -9.91
CA ASP A 416 -8.92 -8.01 -10.23
C ASP A 416 -7.95 -8.99 -10.90
N ASN A 417 -8.20 -10.30 -10.73
CA ASN A 417 -7.41 -11.35 -11.38
C ASN A 417 -7.49 -11.32 -12.93
N LEU A 418 -8.53 -10.72 -13.51
CA LEU A 418 -8.64 -10.54 -14.96
C LEU A 418 -7.71 -9.44 -15.47
N ILE A 419 -7.44 -8.42 -14.64
CA ILE A 419 -6.54 -7.30 -14.97
C ILE A 419 -5.09 -7.74 -14.71
N LYS A 420 -4.85 -8.37 -13.56
CA LYS A 420 -3.53 -8.87 -13.16
C LYS A 420 -3.62 -10.34 -12.75
N PRO A 421 -3.48 -11.27 -13.69
CA PRO A 421 -3.37 -12.71 -13.35
C PRO A 421 -2.21 -12.97 -12.39
N HIS A 422 -2.36 -13.97 -11.52
CA HIS A 422 -1.33 -14.39 -10.55
C HIS A 422 -0.91 -13.30 -9.54
N GLN A 423 -1.82 -12.43 -9.16
CA GLN A 423 -1.56 -11.39 -8.17
C GLN A 423 -1.51 -11.92 -6.74
N ASP A 424 -0.83 -11.19 -5.85
CA ASP A 424 -0.96 -11.39 -4.41
C ASP A 424 -2.30 -10.87 -3.90
N TRP A 425 -2.89 -11.63 -2.97
CA TRP A 425 -4.11 -11.26 -2.24
C TRP A 425 -3.80 -10.61 -0.88
N THR A 426 -2.53 -10.39 -0.61
CA THR A 426 -2.00 -9.81 0.64
C THR A 426 -0.97 -8.74 0.29
N HIS A 427 -1.43 -7.55 -0.18
CA HIS A 427 -0.57 -6.52 -0.74
C HIS A 427 -1.04 -5.12 -0.32
N ALA A 428 -0.40 -4.56 0.70
CA ALA A 428 -0.87 -3.32 1.32
C ALA A 428 -0.68 -2.04 0.48
N TRP A 429 0.03 -2.07 -0.64
CA TRP A 429 0.06 -0.90 -1.53
C TRP A 429 -1.32 -0.56 -2.11
N GLY A 430 -2.27 -1.50 -2.06
CA GLY A 430 -3.67 -1.25 -2.36
C GLY A 430 -4.44 -0.49 -1.28
N ALA A 431 -3.85 -0.25 -0.11
CA ALA A 431 -4.52 0.33 1.05
C ALA A 431 -4.47 1.87 1.11
N ALA A 432 -4.38 2.53 -0.04
CA ALA A 432 -4.35 3.99 -0.15
C ALA A 432 -5.45 4.73 0.65
N PRO A 433 -6.72 4.26 0.72
CA PRO A 433 -7.75 4.89 1.53
C PRO A 433 -7.41 5.06 3.01
N ALA A 434 -6.54 4.20 3.58
CA ALA A 434 -6.09 4.32 4.96
C ALA A 434 -5.38 5.67 5.26
N ASN A 435 -4.78 6.30 4.26
CA ASN A 435 -4.21 7.64 4.37
C ASN A 435 -5.02 8.72 3.66
N LEU A 436 -5.70 8.38 2.57
CA LEU A 436 -6.40 9.36 1.75
C LEU A 436 -7.65 9.90 2.44
N ILE A 437 -8.40 9.05 3.16
CA ILE A 437 -9.54 9.47 3.94
C ILE A 437 -9.11 10.49 5.01
N PRO A 438 -8.12 10.22 5.89
CA PRO A 438 -7.63 11.21 6.84
C PRO A 438 -7.09 12.49 6.21
N ARG A 439 -6.29 12.35 5.17
CA ARG A 439 -5.54 13.47 4.61
C ARG A 439 -6.38 14.36 3.69
N TRP A 440 -7.40 13.81 3.05
CA TRP A 440 -8.17 14.54 2.03
C TRP A 440 -9.67 14.61 2.32
N VAL A 441 -10.33 13.56 2.81
CA VAL A 441 -11.75 13.68 3.20
C VAL A 441 -11.87 14.44 4.54
N VAL A 442 -11.14 14.00 5.57
CA VAL A 442 -11.03 14.72 6.85
C VAL A 442 -10.22 16.00 6.71
N GLY A 443 -9.23 15.99 5.81
CA GLY A 443 -8.42 17.15 5.49
C GLY A 443 -7.31 17.45 6.50
N LEU A 444 -6.93 16.49 7.34
CA LEU A 444 -5.91 16.67 8.38
C LEU A 444 -4.52 16.29 7.87
N ARG A 445 -3.61 17.25 7.78
CA ARG A 445 -2.25 17.06 7.27
C ARG A 445 -1.23 17.78 8.14
N PRO A 446 -0.11 17.13 8.55
CA PRO A 446 0.94 17.80 9.32
C PRO A 446 1.67 18.84 8.46
N THR A 447 2.04 19.96 9.09
CA THR A 447 2.86 21.01 8.48
C THR A 447 4.21 21.22 9.18
N LYS A 448 4.34 20.67 10.39
CA LYS A 448 5.59 20.67 11.15
C LYS A 448 5.93 19.29 11.68
N PRO A 449 7.24 19.01 11.86
CA PRO A 449 7.70 17.72 12.37
C PRO A 449 6.96 17.27 13.63
N GLY A 450 6.63 15.98 13.68
CA GLY A 450 5.93 15.34 14.80
C GLY A 450 4.48 15.78 14.97
N PHE A 451 3.81 16.22 13.88
CA PHE A 451 2.46 16.75 13.97
C PHE A 451 2.33 17.98 14.92
N ALA A 452 3.43 18.72 15.12
CA ALA A 452 3.45 19.88 16.00
C ALA A 452 2.53 21.03 15.53
N ASP A 453 2.25 21.06 14.21
CA ASP A 453 1.29 21.95 13.59
C ASP A 453 0.66 21.23 12.38
N TYR A 454 -0.55 21.63 11.99
CA TYR A 454 -1.29 20.94 10.91
C TYR A 454 -2.24 21.88 10.17
N ILE A 455 -2.64 21.48 8.98
CA ILE A 455 -3.77 22.02 8.24
C ILE A 455 -4.98 21.13 8.55
N LEU A 456 -6.14 21.76 8.76
CA LEU A 456 -7.44 21.10 8.73
C LEU A 456 -8.27 21.78 7.64
N ASP A 457 -8.50 21.05 6.56
CA ASP A 457 -9.22 21.51 5.38
C ASP A 457 -10.12 20.37 4.89
N PRO A 458 -11.29 20.18 5.51
CA PRO A 458 -12.20 19.09 5.23
C PRO A 458 -12.81 19.15 3.83
N HIS A 459 -12.89 17.99 3.17
CA HIS A 459 -13.53 17.77 1.89
C HIS A 459 -14.62 16.69 2.02
N PRO A 460 -15.69 16.97 2.78
CA PRO A 460 -16.70 15.98 3.17
C PRO A 460 -17.61 15.54 2.01
N GLY A 461 -17.63 16.29 0.88
CA GLY A 461 -18.60 16.02 -0.18
C GLY A 461 -20.03 16.09 0.34
N ASP A 462 -20.77 14.98 0.22
CA ASP A 462 -22.14 14.80 0.70
C ASP A 462 -22.25 14.10 2.07
N LEU A 463 -21.14 13.89 2.80
CA LEU A 463 -21.16 13.34 4.14
C LEU A 463 -21.86 14.31 5.12
N GLU A 464 -22.81 13.79 5.88
CA GLU A 464 -23.52 14.54 6.94
C GLU A 464 -22.64 14.74 8.16
N TYR A 465 -21.88 13.70 8.53
CA TYR A 465 -20.92 13.74 9.64
C TYR A 465 -19.74 12.78 9.38
N PHE A 466 -18.64 13.03 10.10
CA PHE A 466 -17.58 12.06 10.36
C PHE A 466 -16.89 12.34 11.69
N HIS A 467 -16.29 11.29 12.26
CA HIS A 467 -15.30 11.35 13.33
C HIS A 467 -14.05 10.63 12.89
N PHE A 468 -12.89 11.27 13.06
CA PHE A 468 -11.58 10.66 12.83
C PHE A 468 -10.63 10.95 13.98
N ARG A 469 -9.92 9.90 14.43
CA ARG A 469 -8.80 10.00 15.37
C ARG A 469 -7.48 9.76 14.66
N GLN A 470 -6.61 10.80 14.66
CA GLN A 470 -5.23 10.74 14.19
C GLN A 470 -4.29 10.45 15.36
N PRO A 471 -3.54 9.33 15.34
CA PRO A 471 -2.44 9.13 16.29
C PRO A 471 -1.29 10.09 16.01
N THR A 472 -0.65 10.58 17.08
CA THR A 472 0.54 11.45 17.02
C THR A 472 1.61 10.95 17.98
N PRO A 473 2.88 11.37 17.84
CA PRO A 473 3.95 10.93 18.75
C PRO A 473 3.70 11.22 20.23
N ASP A 474 2.90 12.25 20.53
CA ASP A 474 2.64 12.75 21.88
C ASP A 474 1.17 12.57 22.32
N GLY A 475 0.35 11.85 21.53
CA GLY A 475 -1.06 11.66 21.87
C GLY A 475 -1.94 11.40 20.66
N CYS A 476 -3.06 12.12 20.56
CA CYS A 476 -3.96 12.03 19.40
C CYS A 476 -4.67 13.34 19.11
N ILE A 477 -5.20 13.45 17.89
CA ILE A 477 -6.06 14.54 17.44
C ILE A 477 -7.37 13.92 16.97
N ASP A 478 -8.47 14.24 17.65
CA ASP A 478 -9.82 13.87 17.24
C ASP A 478 -10.41 15.01 16.40
N VAL A 479 -10.92 14.68 15.22
CA VAL A 479 -11.61 15.61 14.31
C VAL A 479 -13.06 15.15 14.18
N TYR A 480 -13.98 16.04 14.46
CA TYR A 480 -15.41 15.85 14.28
C TYR A 480 -15.93 16.81 13.23
N TYR A 481 -16.78 16.32 12.35
CA TYR A 481 -17.49 17.11 11.37
C TYR A 481 -18.98 16.81 11.47
N GLU A 482 -19.79 17.85 11.60
CA GLU A 482 -21.24 17.75 11.65
C GLU A 482 -21.84 19.11 11.32
N ASP A 483 -23.01 19.15 10.66
CA ASP A 483 -23.72 20.40 10.30
C ASP A 483 -22.84 21.43 9.55
N GLY A 484 -21.96 20.95 8.67
CA GLY A 484 -21.08 21.80 7.86
C GLY A 484 -19.91 22.43 8.64
N LYS A 485 -19.60 21.94 9.84
CA LYS A 485 -18.52 22.46 10.70
C LYS A 485 -17.60 21.38 11.18
N ALA A 486 -16.31 21.66 11.11
CA ALA A 486 -15.29 20.83 11.75
C ALA A 486 -14.93 21.38 13.13
N SER A 487 -14.69 20.47 14.07
CA SER A 487 -14.10 20.76 15.40
C SER A 487 -12.98 19.80 15.70
N VAL A 488 -12.05 20.21 16.57
CA VAL A 488 -10.83 19.45 16.87
C VAL A 488 -10.64 19.38 18.36
N GLU A 489 -10.27 18.20 18.85
CA GLU A 489 -9.80 17.96 20.21
C GLU A 489 -8.41 17.33 20.14
N ARG A 490 -7.43 17.87 20.87
CA ARG A 490 -6.09 17.30 20.97
C ARG A 490 -5.87 16.78 22.39
N THR A 491 -5.52 15.50 22.48
CA THR A 491 -5.10 14.85 23.72
C THR A 491 -3.61 14.58 23.67
N VAL A 492 -2.87 14.98 24.71
CA VAL A 492 -1.44 14.73 24.89
C VAL A 492 -1.28 13.79 26.08
N PHE A 493 -0.45 12.71 25.90
CA PHE A 493 -0.21 11.67 26.91
C PHE A 493 1.06 11.93 27.73
#